data_eb6f8552354f9c61a1c81d32dd59e02e
#
_entry.id   eb6f8552354f9c61a1c81d32dd59e02e
#
_cell.length_a   1.000
_cell.length_b   1.000
_cell.length_c   1.000
_cell.angle_alpha   90.00
_cell.angle_beta   90.00
_cell.angle_gamma   90.00
#
_symmetry.space_group_name_H-M   'P 1'
#
loop_
_entity.id
_entity.type
_entity.pdbx_description
1 polymer ?
#
loop_
_entity_poly.entity_id
_entity_poly.type
_entity_poly.pdbx_seq_one_letter_code
_entity_poly.pdbx_strand_id
1 'polypeptide(L)'
;MKVELAIERFVQFLRTKGLRVTTPRREVLSLAWATHEHFGAEDLYAWAKASGSTASRATVYRTLSLLVEGGFLGVLDTGKGHALYEHILGHKHHDHMICLQCRTIIEFQDERIEALQSAAAKAKGFQLMGHSLTLEGLCRTCSKSTKES
;
A
#
# COMPACT_ATOMS: atom_id res chain seq x y z
N MET A 1 2.62 8.36 11.76
CA MET A 1 3.84 9.22 11.63
C MET A 1 3.43 10.55 11.01
N LYS A 2 4.00 11.67 11.46
CA LYS A 2 3.69 13.00 10.89
C LYS A 2 4.21 13.12 9.47
N VAL A 3 3.48 13.85 8.61
CA VAL A 3 3.82 14.02 7.18
C VAL A 3 5.19 14.67 6.96
N GLU A 4 5.59 15.59 7.83
CA GLU A 4 6.88 16.28 7.76
C GLU A 4 8.05 15.26 7.86
N LEU A 5 7.94 14.32 8.80
CA LEU A 5 8.95 13.29 8.98
C LEU A 5 8.97 12.31 7.78
N ALA A 6 7.81 12.01 7.20
CA ALA A 6 7.75 11.21 5.98
C ALA A 6 8.43 11.92 4.81
N ILE A 7 8.20 13.22 4.67
CA ILE A 7 8.86 14.05 3.64
C ILE A 7 10.37 14.04 3.84
N GLU A 8 10.87 14.26 5.06
CA GLU A 8 12.31 14.24 5.36
C GLU A 8 12.95 12.90 4.99
N ARG A 9 12.35 11.80 5.39
CA ARG A 9 12.83 10.45 5.04
C ARG A 9 12.79 10.21 3.53
N PHE A 10 11.75 10.65 2.85
CA PHE A 10 11.66 10.53 1.39
C PHE A 10 12.72 11.35 0.67
N VAL A 11 13.01 12.57 1.15
CA VAL A 11 14.12 13.38 0.67
C VAL A 11 15.45 12.65 0.77
N GLN A 12 15.71 12.04 1.93
CA GLN A 12 16.92 11.23 2.15
C GLN A 12 16.98 10.04 1.20
N PHE A 13 15.89 9.28 1.07
CA PHE A 13 15.80 8.16 0.15
C PHE A 13 16.07 8.58 -1.30
N LEU A 14 15.47 9.68 -1.78
CA LEU A 14 15.71 10.19 -3.12
C LEU A 14 17.19 10.59 -3.35
N ARG A 15 17.83 11.14 -2.32
CA ARG A 15 19.26 11.47 -2.38
C ARG A 15 20.14 10.23 -2.58
N THR A 16 19.84 9.13 -1.90
CA THR A 16 20.58 7.87 -2.10
C THR A 16 20.49 7.35 -3.52
N LYS A 17 19.41 7.72 -4.24
CA LYS A 17 19.19 7.38 -5.64
C LYS A 17 19.69 8.42 -6.64
N GLY A 18 20.31 9.50 -6.18
CA GLY A 18 20.73 10.62 -7.03
C GLY A 18 19.55 11.40 -7.63
N LEU A 19 18.35 11.27 -7.06
CA LEU A 19 17.15 11.92 -7.56
C LEU A 19 16.87 13.23 -6.80
N ARG A 20 16.34 14.21 -7.55
CA ARG A 20 15.93 15.48 -6.96
C ARG A 20 14.55 15.39 -6.32
N VAL A 21 14.38 16.09 -5.23
CA VAL A 21 13.09 16.37 -4.61
C VAL A 21 12.46 17.55 -5.34
N THR A 22 11.33 17.33 -5.98
CA THR A 22 10.56 18.37 -6.67
C THR A 22 9.28 18.69 -5.90
N THR A 23 8.73 19.89 -6.10
CA THR A 23 7.44 20.28 -5.50
C THR A 23 6.33 19.29 -5.86
N PRO A 24 6.14 18.86 -7.13
CA PRO A 24 5.11 17.87 -7.44
C PRO A 24 5.29 16.53 -6.70
N ARG A 25 6.53 16.05 -6.49
CA ARG A 25 6.77 14.83 -5.71
C ARG A 25 6.40 14.98 -4.24
N ARG A 26 6.68 16.15 -3.64
CA ARG A 26 6.27 16.44 -2.26
C ARG A 26 4.75 16.49 -2.11
N GLU A 27 4.08 17.14 -3.06
CA GLU A 27 2.62 17.23 -3.08
C GLU A 27 1.98 15.84 -3.20
N VAL A 28 2.47 14.99 -4.11
CA VAL A 28 2.01 13.61 -4.27
C VAL A 28 2.19 12.80 -2.98
N LEU A 29 3.36 12.89 -2.32
CA LEU A 29 3.58 12.26 -1.03
C LEU A 29 2.60 12.77 0.03
N SER A 30 2.43 14.09 0.12
CA SER A 30 1.54 14.69 1.13
C SER A 30 0.10 14.24 0.96
N LEU A 31 -0.39 14.16 -0.27
CA LEU A 31 -1.72 13.66 -0.58
C LEU A 31 -1.87 12.18 -0.25
N ALA A 32 -0.91 11.35 -0.64
CA ALA A 32 -0.88 9.94 -0.27
C ALA A 32 -0.86 9.75 1.25
N TRP A 33 -0.20 10.64 1.98
CA TRP A 33 -0.10 10.58 3.44
C TRP A 33 -1.33 11.08 4.18
N ALA A 34 -2.17 11.87 3.52
CA ALA A 34 -3.39 12.42 4.11
C ALA A 34 -4.53 11.40 4.22
N THR A 35 -4.48 10.32 3.46
CA THR A 35 -5.46 9.23 3.55
C THR A 35 -4.92 8.08 4.39
N HIS A 36 -5.82 7.41 5.12
CA HIS A 36 -5.55 6.16 5.84
C HIS A 36 -6.26 4.97 5.20
N GLU A 37 -6.89 5.19 4.04
CA GLU A 37 -7.57 4.16 3.27
C GLU A 37 -6.67 3.66 2.14
N HIS A 38 -7.02 2.50 1.59
CA HIS A 38 -6.41 2.01 0.36
C HIS A 38 -6.86 2.88 -0.81
N PHE A 39 -5.93 3.24 -1.70
CA PHE A 39 -6.21 4.10 -2.84
C PHE A 39 -5.47 3.63 -4.10
N GLY A 40 -6.05 3.90 -5.25
CA GLY A 40 -5.42 3.66 -6.55
C GLY A 40 -4.55 4.83 -7.01
N ALA A 41 -3.71 4.60 -8.02
CA ALA A 41 -2.90 5.66 -8.62
C ALA A 41 -3.76 6.75 -9.27
N GLU A 42 -4.91 6.36 -9.86
CA GLU A 42 -5.84 7.32 -10.47
C GLU A 42 -6.57 8.16 -9.43
N ASP A 43 -6.87 7.60 -8.26
CA ASP A 43 -7.45 8.37 -7.14
C ASP A 43 -6.47 9.46 -6.71
N LEU A 44 -5.21 9.08 -6.52
CA LEU A 44 -4.15 10.03 -6.13
C LEU A 44 -3.94 11.11 -7.20
N TYR A 45 -3.99 10.75 -8.48
CA TYR A 45 -3.93 11.72 -9.56
C TYR A 45 -5.12 12.69 -9.54
N ALA A 46 -6.34 12.19 -9.33
CA ALA A 46 -7.53 13.01 -9.20
C ALA A 46 -7.43 13.97 -7.99
N TRP A 47 -6.94 13.50 -6.86
CA TRP A 47 -6.70 14.35 -5.68
C TRP A 47 -5.65 15.42 -5.94
N ALA A 48 -4.57 15.09 -6.65
CA ALA A 48 -3.55 16.05 -7.05
C ALA A 48 -4.14 17.16 -7.93
N LYS A 49 -4.97 16.80 -8.90
CA LYS A 49 -5.66 17.79 -9.74
C LYS A 49 -6.62 18.67 -8.94
N ALA A 50 -7.41 18.08 -8.05
CA ALA A 50 -8.36 18.83 -7.21
C ALA A 50 -7.65 19.78 -6.24
N SER A 51 -6.44 19.46 -5.79
CA SER A 51 -5.62 20.33 -4.92
C SER A 51 -4.83 21.40 -5.68
N GLY A 52 -4.92 21.46 -7.01
CA GLY A 52 -4.17 22.42 -7.83
C GLY A 52 -2.70 22.04 -8.04
N SER A 53 -2.32 20.80 -7.79
CA SER A 53 -0.96 20.32 -8.05
C SER A 53 -0.63 20.33 -9.55
N THR A 54 0.62 20.68 -9.89
CA THR A 54 1.16 20.61 -11.24
C THR A 54 1.66 19.22 -11.61
N ALA A 55 1.53 18.23 -10.73
CA ALA A 55 1.95 16.87 -10.97
C ALA A 55 1.22 16.26 -12.19
N SER A 56 1.98 15.81 -13.18
CA SER A 56 1.45 15.03 -14.28
C SER A 56 1.09 13.62 -13.81
N ARG A 57 0.25 12.92 -14.59
CA ARG A 57 -0.03 11.49 -14.35
C ARG A 57 1.26 10.68 -14.25
N ALA A 58 2.21 10.88 -15.15
CA ALA A 58 3.51 10.23 -15.12
C ALA A 58 4.30 10.53 -13.83
N THR A 59 4.22 11.76 -13.31
CA THR A 59 4.86 12.14 -12.03
C THR A 59 4.23 11.41 -10.86
N VAL A 60 2.90 11.29 -10.82
CA VAL A 60 2.19 10.53 -9.78
C VAL A 60 2.64 9.07 -9.77
N TYR A 61 2.60 8.40 -10.92
CA TYR A 61 3.01 6.99 -11.03
C TYR A 61 4.46 6.75 -10.64
N ARG A 62 5.39 7.60 -11.13
CA ARG A 62 6.81 7.50 -10.75
C ARG A 62 7.03 7.75 -9.26
N THR A 63 6.30 8.68 -8.68
CA THR A 63 6.41 8.98 -7.24
C THR A 63 5.87 7.82 -6.41
N LEU A 64 4.74 7.22 -6.80
CA LEU A 64 4.21 6.00 -6.17
C LEU A 64 5.22 4.85 -6.20
N SER A 65 5.85 4.60 -7.35
CA SER A 65 6.89 3.56 -7.47
C SER A 65 8.06 3.83 -6.51
N LEU A 66 8.50 5.08 -6.37
CA LEU A 66 9.56 5.46 -5.44
C LEU A 66 9.14 5.33 -3.98
N LEU A 67 7.88 5.63 -3.66
CA LEU A 67 7.34 5.46 -2.31
C LEU A 67 7.25 3.99 -1.91
N VAL A 68 6.87 3.13 -2.83
CA VAL A 68 6.87 1.67 -2.62
C VAL A 68 8.29 1.15 -2.45
N GLU A 69 9.20 1.53 -3.34
CA GLU A 69 10.60 1.10 -3.28
C GLU A 69 11.30 1.55 -2.00
N GLY A 70 10.96 2.74 -1.51
CA GLY A 70 11.49 3.28 -0.24
C GLY A 70 10.82 2.73 1.01
N GLY A 71 9.83 1.84 0.89
CA GLY A 71 9.11 1.27 2.02
C GLY A 71 8.16 2.25 2.72
N PHE A 72 7.71 3.28 2.03
CA PHE A 72 6.71 4.24 2.54
C PHE A 72 5.30 3.73 2.36
N LEU A 73 5.04 3.10 1.20
CA LEU A 73 3.75 2.52 0.85
C LEU A 73 3.89 1.03 0.56
N GLY A 74 2.88 0.28 0.94
CA GLY A 74 2.63 -1.08 0.47
C GLY A 74 1.81 -1.08 -0.81
N VAL A 75 1.88 -2.18 -1.56
CA VAL A 75 1.04 -2.44 -2.73
C VAL A 75 0.21 -3.67 -2.46
N LEU A 76 -1.10 -3.53 -2.64
CA LEU A 76 -2.05 -4.63 -2.60
C LEU A 76 -2.54 -4.92 -4.01
N ASP A 77 -2.21 -6.09 -4.54
CA ASP A 77 -2.75 -6.56 -5.81
C ASP A 77 -4.15 -7.15 -5.57
N THR A 78 -5.15 -6.55 -6.18
CA THR A 78 -6.55 -7.01 -6.07
C THR A 78 -6.93 -8.03 -7.14
N GLY A 79 -5.97 -8.50 -7.97
CA GLY A 79 -6.20 -9.49 -9.02
C GLY A 79 -7.00 -8.99 -10.24
N LYS A 80 -7.29 -7.68 -10.32
CA LYS A 80 -8.01 -7.07 -11.46
C LYS A 80 -7.20 -6.02 -12.22
N GLY A 81 -5.88 -6.10 -12.15
CA GLY A 81 -4.98 -5.17 -12.86
C GLY A 81 -4.92 -3.76 -12.27
N HIS A 82 -5.54 -3.53 -11.12
CA HIS A 82 -5.47 -2.26 -10.39
C HIS A 82 -4.80 -2.50 -9.04
N ALA A 83 -3.57 -1.99 -8.91
CA ALA A 83 -2.88 -1.97 -7.62
C ALA A 83 -3.51 -0.92 -6.70
N LEU A 84 -3.72 -1.29 -5.44
CA LEU A 84 -4.04 -0.37 -4.37
C LEU A 84 -2.80 -0.12 -3.52
N TYR A 85 -2.70 1.07 -2.99
CA TYR A 85 -1.59 1.52 -2.15
C TYR A 85 -2.10 1.81 -0.75
N GLU A 86 -1.24 1.56 0.24
CA GLU A 86 -1.51 1.83 1.64
C GLU A 86 -0.27 2.32 2.37
N HIS A 87 -0.43 3.03 3.47
CA HIS A 87 0.69 3.39 4.32
C HIS A 87 1.22 2.17 5.07
N ILE A 88 2.51 1.92 4.97
CA ILE A 88 3.18 0.90 5.79
C ILE A 88 4.22 1.50 6.73
N LEU A 89 4.82 2.61 6.36
CA LEU A 89 5.85 3.25 7.18
C LEU A 89 5.27 3.81 8.48
N GLY A 90 5.67 3.22 9.61
CA GLY A 90 5.19 3.60 10.93
C GLY A 90 3.86 2.95 11.34
N HIS A 91 3.33 2.04 10.54
CA HIS A 91 2.21 1.17 10.88
C HIS A 91 2.69 -0.22 11.30
N LYS A 92 1.88 -0.93 12.10
CA LYS A 92 2.10 -2.34 12.36
C LYS A 92 1.78 -3.13 11.10
N HIS A 93 2.54 -4.22 10.89
CA HIS A 93 2.23 -5.16 9.81
C HIS A 93 0.81 -5.71 9.97
N HIS A 94 0.09 -5.82 8.88
CA HIS A 94 -1.20 -6.47 8.78
C HIS A 94 -1.32 -7.17 7.43
N ASP A 95 -2.16 -8.17 7.40
CA ASP A 95 -2.52 -8.93 6.22
C ASP A 95 -3.92 -8.55 5.75
N HIS A 96 -4.34 -9.00 4.59
CA HIS A 96 -5.58 -8.58 3.97
C HIS A 96 -6.49 -9.76 3.60
N MET A 97 -7.79 -9.55 3.76
CA MET A 97 -8.84 -10.38 3.14
C MET A 97 -9.59 -9.54 2.12
N ILE A 98 -9.73 -10.05 0.89
CA ILE A 98 -10.40 -9.34 -0.20
C ILE A 98 -11.67 -10.09 -0.58
N CYS A 99 -12.82 -9.41 -0.55
CA CYS A 99 -14.05 -9.95 -1.07
C CYS A 99 -14.05 -9.88 -2.60
N LEU A 100 -14.14 -11.03 -3.25
CA LEU A 100 -14.12 -11.12 -4.72
C LEU A 100 -15.38 -10.51 -5.36
N GLN A 101 -16.49 -10.39 -4.60
CA GLN A 101 -17.74 -9.84 -5.11
C GLN A 101 -17.86 -8.33 -4.89
N CYS A 102 -17.79 -7.85 -3.65
CA CYS A 102 -18.00 -6.43 -3.32
C CYS A 102 -16.69 -5.64 -3.15
N ARG A 103 -15.54 -6.31 -3.22
CA ARG A 103 -14.19 -5.71 -3.11
C ARG A 103 -13.85 -5.12 -1.75
N THR A 104 -14.65 -5.33 -0.74
CA THR A 104 -14.31 -4.95 0.63
C THR A 104 -12.99 -5.58 1.02
N ILE A 105 -12.10 -4.76 1.58
CA ILE A 105 -10.81 -5.17 2.13
C ILE A 105 -10.95 -5.18 3.65
N ILE A 106 -10.52 -6.26 4.29
CA ILE A 106 -10.48 -6.42 5.74
C ILE A 106 -9.03 -6.65 6.12
N GLU A 107 -8.50 -5.75 6.94
CA GLU A 107 -7.18 -5.92 7.54
C GLU A 107 -7.25 -6.85 8.74
N PHE A 108 -6.25 -7.70 8.91
CA PHE A 108 -6.14 -8.58 10.06
C PHE A 108 -4.68 -8.83 10.44
N GLN A 109 -4.47 -9.26 11.66
CA GLN A 109 -3.18 -9.74 12.13
C GLN A 109 -3.42 -11.00 12.96
N ASP A 110 -2.65 -12.06 12.71
CA ASP A 110 -2.72 -13.30 13.48
C ASP A 110 -1.30 -13.83 13.75
N GLU A 111 -0.88 -13.73 15.01
CA GLU A 111 0.45 -14.15 15.43
C GLU A 111 0.74 -15.64 15.16
N ARG A 112 -0.28 -16.48 15.06
CA ARG A 112 -0.13 -17.91 14.73
C ARG A 112 0.29 -18.09 13.27
N ILE A 113 -0.25 -17.28 12.38
CA ILE A 113 0.13 -17.26 10.95
C ILE A 113 1.57 -16.79 10.82
N GLU A 114 1.94 -15.72 11.50
CA GLU A 114 3.30 -15.18 11.53
C GLU A 114 4.31 -16.24 12.01
N ALA A 115 3.98 -16.93 13.09
CA ALA A 115 4.82 -17.98 13.65
C ALA A 115 4.99 -19.16 12.67
N LEU A 116 3.93 -19.57 11.98
CA LEU A 116 3.99 -20.64 10.97
C LEU A 116 4.82 -20.27 9.76
N GLN A 117 4.71 -19.05 9.26
CA GLN A 117 5.54 -18.55 8.15
C GLN A 117 7.03 -18.54 8.53
N SER A 118 7.34 -18.03 9.73
CA SER A 118 8.71 -18.01 10.26
C SER A 118 9.28 -19.40 10.43
N ALA A 119 8.49 -20.35 10.96
CA ALA A 119 8.90 -21.75 11.12
C ALA A 119 9.14 -22.43 9.76
N ALA A 120 8.27 -22.20 8.78
CA ALA A 120 8.42 -22.74 7.44
C ALA A 120 9.69 -22.22 6.74
N ALA A 121 9.96 -20.92 6.85
CA ALA A 121 11.17 -20.31 6.31
C ALA A 121 12.42 -20.92 6.95
N LYS A 122 12.45 -21.01 8.28
CA LYS A 122 13.56 -21.59 9.03
C LYS A 122 13.80 -23.05 8.66
N ALA A 123 12.76 -23.85 8.50
CA ALA A 123 12.87 -25.27 8.11
C ALA A 123 13.51 -25.46 6.74
N LYS A 124 13.42 -24.45 5.87
CA LYS A 124 14.06 -24.42 4.54
C LYS A 124 15.40 -23.70 4.51
N GLY A 125 15.93 -23.29 5.66
CA GLY A 125 17.17 -22.50 5.74
C GLY A 125 17.05 -21.11 5.11
N PHE A 126 15.82 -20.57 5.04
CA PHE A 126 15.50 -19.29 4.40
C PHE A 126 15.45 -18.17 5.45
N GLN A 127 16.19 -17.08 5.20
CA GLN A 127 16.13 -15.89 6.02
C GLN A 127 14.94 -15.01 5.58
N LEU A 128 13.87 -15.04 6.36
CA LEU A 128 12.67 -14.26 6.07
C LEU A 128 12.94 -12.77 6.35
N MET A 129 12.79 -11.93 5.34
CA MET A 129 12.94 -10.48 5.43
C MET A 129 11.61 -9.73 5.40
N GLY A 130 10.53 -10.39 5.01
CA GLY A 130 9.19 -9.86 4.92
C GLY A 130 8.27 -10.86 4.22
N HIS A 131 6.98 -10.59 4.28
CA HIS A 131 5.96 -11.39 3.58
C HIS A 131 4.78 -10.50 3.19
N SER A 132 3.91 -11.03 2.36
CA SER A 132 2.61 -10.47 2.04
C SER A 132 1.61 -11.62 1.98
N LEU A 133 0.52 -11.52 2.74
CA LEU A 133 -0.54 -12.51 2.75
C LEU A 133 -1.86 -11.84 2.36
N THR A 134 -2.49 -12.37 1.33
CA THR A 134 -3.82 -11.97 0.91
C THR A 134 -4.71 -13.20 0.86
N LEU A 135 -5.82 -13.16 1.57
CA LEU A 135 -6.85 -14.18 1.52
C LEU A 135 -8.00 -13.66 0.64
N GLU A 136 -8.42 -14.47 -0.31
CA GLU A 136 -9.49 -14.14 -1.25
C GLU A 136 -10.74 -15.00 -0.98
N GLY A 137 -11.92 -14.38 -1.00
CA GLY A 137 -13.15 -15.09 -0.74
C GLY A 137 -14.38 -14.20 -0.81
N LEU A 138 -15.44 -14.57 -0.10
CA LEU A 138 -16.66 -13.78 0.04
C LEU A 138 -16.79 -13.26 1.46
N CYS A 139 -17.06 -11.97 1.61
CA CYS A 139 -17.37 -11.40 2.92
C CYS A 139 -18.71 -11.94 3.45
N ARG A 140 -18.98 -11.71 4.74
CA ARG A 140 -20.19 -12.23 5.41
C ARG A 140 -21.48 -11.85 4.66
N THR A 141 -21.57 -10.64 4.14
CA THR A 141 -22.77 -10.17 3.41
C THR A 141 -22.91 -10.89 2.08
N CYS A 142 -21.84 -10.95 1.28
CA CYS A 142 -21.88 -11.58 -0.04
C CYS A 142 -22.05 -13.10 0.04
N SER A 143 -21.48 -13.76 1.05
CA SER A 143 -21.64 -15.22 1.25
C SER A 143 -23.08 -15.63 1.60
N LYS A 144 -23.85 -14.75 2.26
CA LYS A 144 -25.27 -15.00 2.54
C LYS A 144 -26.14 -14.87 1.30
N SER A 145 -25.92 -13.85 0.46
CA SER A 145 -26.68 -13.64 -0.77
C SER A 145 -26.46 -14.75 -1.80
N THR A 146 -25.33 -15.45 -1.77
CA THR A 146 -25.06 -16.58 -2.67
C THR A 146 -25.78 -17.87 -2.23
N LYS A 147 -26.22 -17.97 -0.96
CA LYS A 147 -26.96 -19.14 -0.43
C LYS A 147 -28.48 -19.05 -0.63
N GLU A 148 -28.99 -17.87 -0.97
CA GLU A 148 -30.43 -17.61 -1.20
C GLU A 148 -30.79 -17.64 -2.70
N SER A 149 -29.84 -17.93 -3.58
CA SER A 149 -30.02 -18.12 -5.03
C SER A 149 -29.83 -19.59 -5.40
#